data_d4e3c7903db401976dc2bdb4e3e61141
#
_entry.id   d4e3c7903db401976dc2bdb4e3e61141
#
_cell.length_a   1.000
_cell.length_b   1.000
_cell.length_c   1.000
_cell.angle_alpha   90.00
_cell.angle_beta   90.00
_cell.angle_gamma   90.00
#
_symmetry.space_group_name_H-M   'P 1'
#
loop_
_entity.id
_entity.type
_entity.pdbx_description
1 polymer ?
#
loop_
_entity_poly.entity_id
_entity_poly.type
_entity_poly.pdbx_seq_one_letter_code
_entity_poly.pdbx_strand_id
1 'polypeptide(L)'
;ILREWAIRHGIKDFFDIGHNGVCHALFPEKGFVRPGFVIIMGDSHTCTHGAFGAFAAGVGTTDLEVGILKGVCTFKTPQTYKIEIIGKLPSGVYAKDIILKVIKDLGVNGATNMVIEFTGNIVDEMNMDQRMTLSNMAVEAGATSGICLPDMTTVDFLWEFIKNQYKTKQDALDAFSKFRSDDDARYAKQKTIDVSDLEPLTTFGYKPDNVKPVSQMSGTKINQVYIGSC
;
A
#
# COMPACT_ATOMS: atom_id res chain seq x y z
N ILE A 1 -12.77 -23.16 15.87
CA ILE A 1 -12.12 -22.26 16.86
C ILE A 1 -12.39 -20.80 16.51
N LEU A 2 -11.89 -20.24 15.35
CA LEU A 2 -12.08 -18.83 15.03
C LEU A 2 -13.57 -18.43 14.89
N ARG A 3 -14.38 -19.25 14.23
CA ARG A 3 -15.83 -19.03 14.10
C ARG A 3 -16.53 -18.93 15.46
N GLU A 4 -16.26 -19.88 16.33
CA GLU A 4 -16.83 -19.93 17.69
C GLU A 4 -16.37 -18.74 18.52
N TRP A 5 -15.10 -18.33 18.35
CA TRP A 5 -14.55 -17.15 19.01
C TRP A 5 -15.24 -15.86 18.52
N ALA A 6 -15.38 -15.70 17.21
CA ALA A 6 -16.07 -14.55 16.62
C ALA A 6 -17.53 -14.43 17.11
N ILE A 7 -18.26 -15.54 17.13
CA ILE A 7 -19.64 -15.59 17.67
C ILE A 7 -19.65 -15.20 19.14
N ARG A 8 -18.78 -15.79 19.95
CA ARG A 8 -18.70 -15.54 21.41
C ARG A 8 -18.41 -14.07 21.73
N HIS A 9 -17.60 -13.39 20.89
CA HIS A 9 -17.21 -12.00 21.09
C HIS A 9 -18.05 -11.01 20.27
N GLY A 10 -19.11 -11.47 19.60
CA GLY A 10 -20.02 -10.60 18.85
C GLY A 10 -19.39 -9.91 17.65
N ILE A 11 -18.35 -10.52 17.04
CA ILE A 11 -17.71 -10.02 15.84
C ILE A 11 -18.68 -10.15 14.66
N LYS A 12 -19.14 -9.03 14.13
CA LYS A 12 -20.14 -9.00 13.05
C LYS A 12 -19.54 -9.27 11.69
N ASP A 13 -18.34 -8.70 11.43
CA ASP A 13 -17.66 -8.77 10.15
C ASP A 13 -16.66 -9.92 10.17
N PHE A 14 -17.17 -11.14 10.29
CA PHE A 14 -16.40 -12.37 10.20
C PHE A 14 -16.67 -13.05 8.85
N PHE A 15 -15.66 -13.02 7.98
CA PHE A 15 -15.73 -13.62 6.65
C PHE A 15 -15.28 -15.07 6.69
N ASP A 16 -16.25 -15.97 6.81
CA ASP A 16 -16.04 -17.41 6.94
C ASP A 16 -15.75 -18.08 5.59
N ILE A 17 -15.45 -19.38 5.61
CA ILE A 17 -15.19 -20.22 4.43
C ILE A 17 -16.31 -20.01 3.38
N GLY A 18 -15.89 -19.74 2.15
CA GLY A 18 -16.78 -19.43 1.03
C GLY A 18 -17.10 -17.93 0.85
N HIS A 19 -16.80 -17.11 1.85
CA HIS A 19 -16.95 -15.65 1.81
C HIS A 19 -15.68 -14.90 2.19
N ASN A 20 -14.62 -15.65 2.52
CA ASN A 20 -13.32 -15.12 2.87
C ASN A 20 -12.50 -14.77 1.62
N GLY A 21 -11.52 -13.93 1.80
CA GLY A 21 -10.54 -13.55 0.77
C GLY A 21 -9.26 -13.03 1.41
N VAL A 22 -8.30 -12.69 0.57
CA VAL A 22 -7.10 -11.98 1.04
C VAL A 22 -7.52 -10.62 1.60
N CYS A 23 -7.14 -10.31 2.84
CA CYS A 23 -7.58 -9.11 3.54
C CYS A 23 -7.27 -7.81 2.77
N HIS A 24 -6.17 -7.79 2.05
CA HIS A 24 -5.74 -6.61 1.27
C HIS A 24 -6.61 -6.34 0.03
N ALA A 25 -7.34 -7.34 -0.48
CA ALA A 25 -8.36 -7.17 -1.51
C ALA A 25 -9.76 -7.04 -0.87
N LEU A 26 -10.08 -7.94 0.07
CA LEU A 26 -11.40 -8.01 0.68
C LEU A 26 -11.80 -6.71 1.40
N PHE A 27 -10.91 -6.10 2.17
CA PHE A 27 -11.23 -4.90 2.94
C PHE A 27 -11.55 -3.69 2.06
N PRO A 28 -10.76 -3.37 1.02
CA PRO A 28 -11.14 -2.34 0.06
C PRO A 28 -12.46 -2.66 -0.66
N GLU A 29 -12.66 -3.90 -1.13
CA GLU A 29 -13.88 -4.34 -1.83
C GLU A 29 -15.14 -4.31 -0.93
N LYS A 30 -14.98 -4.27 0.37
CA LYS A 30 -16.07 -4.12 1.35
C LYS A 30 -16.19 -2.70 1.91
N GLY A 31 -15.34 -1.76 1.44
CA GLY A 31 -15.38 -0.37 1.88
C GLY A 31 -14.89 -0.14 3.32
N PHE A 32 -14.10 -1.09 3.88
CA PHE A 32 -13.55 -0.96 5.23
C PHE A 32 -12.31 -0.07 5.29
N VAL A 33 -11.73 0.29 4.14
CA VAL A 33 -10.56 1.15 4.07
C VAL A 33 -10.96 2.54 3.62
N ARG A 34 -10.49 3.58 4.33
CA ARG A 34 -10.79 4.98 4.02
C ARG A 34 -9.63 5.89 4.36
N PRO A 35 -9.53 7.04 3.67
CA PRO A 35 -8.55 8.06 4.04
C PRO A 35 -8.64 8.45 5.51
N GLY A 36 -7.48 8.60 6.15
CA GLY A 36 -7.35 8.95 7.56
C GLY A 36 -7.59 7.82 8.56
N PHE A 37 -7.92 6.61 8.10
CA PHE A 37 -8.04 5.46 9.00
C PHE A 37 -6.66 4.98 9.45
N VAL A 38 -6.63 4.45 10.69
CA VAL A 38 -5.51 3.69 11.23
C VAL A 38 -5.89 2.21 11.20
N ILE A 39 -5.15 1.41 10.44
CA ILE A 39 -5.42 -0.01 10.22
C ILE A 39 -4.24 -0.82 10.73
N ILE A 40 -4.50 -1.76 11.64
CA ILE A 40 -3.51 -2.72 12.12
C ILE A 40 -3.98 -4.14 11.85
N MET A 41 -3.09 -4.97 11.38
CA MET A 41 -3.35 -6.40 11.12
C MET A 41 -2.12 -7.22 11.46
N GLY A 42 -2.30 -8.53 11.64
CA GLY A 42 -1.21 -9.48 11.83
C GLY A 42 -0.50 -9.89 10.53
N ASP A 43 -0.66 -9.13 9.45
CA ASP A 43 -0.03 -9.37 8.15
C ASP A 43 0.97 -8.25 7.83
N SER A 44 2.17 -8.64 7.35
CA SER A 44 3.24 -7.68 7.04
C SER A 44 2.88 -6.71 5.91
N HIS A 45 2.03 -7.13 4.95
CA HIS A 45 1.61 -6.31 3.81
C HIS A 45 0.36 -5.45 4.10
N THR A 46 0.00 -5.24 5.36
CA THR A 46 -1.08 -4.32 5.79
C THR A 46 -0.90 -2.92 5.22
N CYS A 47 0.34 -2.51 4.95
CA CYS A 47 0.68 -1.24 4.29
C CYS A 47 -0.03 -1.06 2.93
N THR A 48 -0.56 -2.12 2.30
CA THR A 48 -1.39 -2.05 1.08
C THR A 48 -2.53 -1.05 1.20
N HIS A 49 -3.15 -0.97 2.37
CA HIS A 49 -4.29 -0.06 2.61
C HIS A 49 -3.89 1.43 2.61
N GLY A 50 -2.60 1.72 2.66
CA GLY A 50 -2.07 3.08 2.47
C GLY A 50 -2.33 3.65 1.08
N ALA A 51 -2.62 2.81 0.08
CA ALA A 51 -3.08 3.22 -1.24
C ALA A 51 -4.32 4.13 -1.20
N PHE A 52 -5.11 4.03 -0.12
CA PHE A 52 -6.33 4.81 0.12
C PHE A 52 -6.11 6.04 1.02
N GLY A 53 -4.87 6.39 1.35
CA GLY A 53 -4.59 7.47 2.31
C GLY A 53 -4.82 7.08 3.78
N ALA A 54 -4.79 5.79 4.10
CA ALA A 54 -4.84 5.27 5.46
C ALA A 54 -3.41 5.07 6.01
N PHE A 55 -3.21 5.27 7.32
CA PHE A 55 -2.01 4.74 7.98
C PHE A 55 -2.25 3.26 8.29
N ALA A 56 -1.58 2.39 7.59
CA ALA A 56 -1.79 0.95 7.71
C ALA A 56 -0.47 0.24 7.98
N ALA A 57 -0.43 -0.55 9.06
CA ALA A 57 0.79 -1.21 9.49
C ALA A 57 0.55 -2.65 9.96
N GLY A 58 1.44 -3.55 9.55
CA GLY A 58 1.54 -4.89 10.12
C GLY A 58 2.12 -4.83 11.52
N VAL A 59 1.49 -5.56 12.45
CA VAL A 59 1.95 -5.64 13.85
C VAL A 59 2.12 -7.10 14.28
N GLY A 60 2.94 -7.33 15.28
CA GLY A 60 3.11 -8.64 15.88
C GLY A 60 1.82 -9.16 16.52
N THR A 61 1.67 -10.47 16.62
CA THR A 61 0.47 -11.11 17.19
C THR A 61 0.17 -10.61 18.60
N THR A 62 1.19 -10.39 19.43
CA THR A 62 1.03 -9.89 20.80
C THR A 62 0.52 -8.44 20.82
N ASP A 63 1.04 -7.58 19.94
CA ASP A 63 0.57 -6.18 19.84
C ASP A 63 -0.87 -6.12 19.33
N LEU A 64 -1.21 -6.99 18.37
CA LEU A 64 -2.57 -7.12 17.86
C LEU A 64 -3.54 -7.59 18.96
N GLU A 65 -3.15 -8.59 19.74
CA GLU A 65 -3.92 -9.08 20.89
C GLU A 65 -4.19 -7.96 21.90
N VAL A 66 -3.15 -7.21 22.27
CA VAL A 66 -3.28 -6.05 23.16
C VAL A 66 -4.20 -4.98 22.55
N GLY A 67 -4.06 -4.71 21.26
CA GLY A 67 -4.92 -3.78 20.53
C GLY A 67 -6.39 -4.18 20.57
N ILE A 68 -6.70 -5.47 20.35
CA ILE A 68 -8.07 -6.00 20.42
C ILE A 68 -8.62 -5.93 21.85
N LEU A 69 -7.85 -6.33 22.85
CA LEU A 69 -8.30 -6.39 24.25
C LEU A 69 -8.47 -5.00 24.88
N LYS A 70 -7.59 -4.06 24.57
CA LYS A 70 -7.58 -2.72 25.17
C LYS A 70 -8.23 -1.63 24.32
N GLY A 71 -8.49 -1.92 23.04
CA GLY A 71 -8.97 -0.94 22.07
C GLY A 71 -7.94 0.12 21.66
N VAL A 72 -6.67 -0.07 22.03
CA VAL A 72 -5.57 0.87 21.75
C VAL A 72 -4.30 0.14 21.35
N CYS A 73 -3.54 0.75 20.44
CA CYS A 73 -2.19 0.33 20.07
C CYS A 73 -1.28 1.54 20.07
N THR A 74 -0.04 1.38 20.55
CA THR A 74 0.92 2.47 20.65
C THR A 74 1.92 2.38 19.52
N PHE A 75 2.07 3.46 18.75
CA PHE A 75 3.09 3.62 17.73
C PHE A 75 4.03 4.78 18.07
N LYS A 76 5.31 4.58 17.80
CA LYS A 76 6.21 5.73 17.66
C LYS A 76 5.87 6.35 16.30
N THR A 77 5.48 7.63 16.28
CA THR A 77 5.19 8.35 15.03
C THR A 77 6.37 8.21 14.06
N PRO A 78 6.18 7.54 12.92
CA PRO A 78 7.26 7.36 11.94
C PRO A 78 7.54 8.67 11.22
N GLN A 79 8.78 8.86 10.82
CA GLN A 79 9.14 9.93 9.89
C GLN A 79 8.68 9.58 8.47
N THR A 80 8.52 10.60 7.62
CA THR A 80 8.09 10.40 6.23
C THR A 80 9.26 10.52 5.26
N TYR A 81 9.33 9.56 4.34
CA TYR A 81 10.19 9.56 3.17
C TYR A 81 9.33 9.82 1.94
N LYS A 82 9.41 11.01 1.35
CA LYS A 82 8.70 11.34 0.11
C LYS A 82 9.41 10.72 -1.09
N ILE A 83 8.69 9.92 -1.87
CA ILE A 83 9.15 9.38 -3.16
C ILE A 83 8.27 9.97 -4.26
N GLU A 84 8.87 10.85 -5.04
CA GLU A 84 8.21 11.48 -6.17
C GLU A 84 8.54 10.73 -7.45
N ILE A 85 7.52 10.16 -8.11
CA ILE A 85 7.66 9.33 -9.31
C ILE A 85 7.18 10.16 -10.51
N ILE A 86 8.12 10.49 -11.39
CA ILE A 86 7.89 11.40 -12.52
C ILE A 86 8.22 10.75 -13.86
N GLY A 87 7.83 11.43 -14.93
CA GLY A 87 8.14 11.05 -16.30
C GLY A 87 6.95 10.51 -17.06
N LYS A 88 7.20 9.59 -17.98
CA LYS A 88 6.19 8.89 -18.76
C LYS A 88 6.46 7.40 -18.71
N LEU A 89 5.43 6.62 -18.34
CA LEU A 89 5.59 5.18 -18.20
C LEU A 89 5.77 4.52 -19.58
N PRO A 90 6.87 3.80 -19.83
CA PRO A 90 7.07 3.06 -21.07
C PRO A 90 6.07 1.92 -21.24
N SER A 91 5.80 1.54 -22.49
CA SER A 91 4.96 0.38 -22.79
C SER A 91 5.55 -0.91 -22.21
N GLY A 92 4.72 -1.73 -21.58
CA GLY A 92 5.14 -2.99 -20.94
C GLY A 92 5.72 -2.82 -19.53
N VAL A 93 5.79 -1.60 -19.01
CA VAL A 93 6.18 -1.29 -17.61
C VAL A 93 4.93 -1.05 -16.77
N TYR A 94 4.89 -1.63 -15.59
CA TYR A 94 3.74 -1.61 -14.68
C TYR A 94 4.13 -1.08 -13.29
N ALA A 95 3.15 -0.87 -12.42
CA ALA A 95 3.38 -0.43 -11.04
C ALA A 95 4.35 -1.34 -10.27
N LYS A 96 4.39 -2.64 -10.61
CA LYS A 96 5.34 -3.60 -10.04
C LYS A 96 6.79 -3.23 -10.38
N ASP A 97 7.06 -2.81 -11.60
CA ASP A 97 8.41 -2.41 -12.01
C ASP A 97 8.83 -1.12 -11.29
N ILE A 98 7.89 -0.20 -11.12
CA ILE A 98 8.13 1.05 -10.39
C ILE A 98 8.53 0.77 -8.95
N ILE A 99 7.75 -0.05 -8.22
CA ILE A 99 8.11 -0.34 -6.83
C ILE A 99 9.40 -1.16 -6.71
N LEU A 100 9.69 -2.05 -7.66
CA LEU A 100 10.98 -2.73 -7.72
C LEU A 100 12.15 -1.73 -7.92
N LYS A 101 11.95 -0.70 -8.74
CA LYS A 101 12.94 0.39 -8.90
C LYS A 101 13.11 1.16 -7.59
N VAL A 102 12.04 1.47 -6.90
CA VAL A 102 12.09 2.12 -5.57
C VAL A 102 12.89 1.25 -4.60
N ILE A 103 12.56 -0.04 -4.47
CA ILE A 103 13.23 -0.97 -3.57
C ILE A 103 14.73 -1.09 -3.90
N LYS A 104 15.07 -1.19 -5.20
CA LYS A 104 16.46 -1.18 -5.66
C LYS A 104 17.20 0.06 -5.20
N ASP A 105 16.59 1.22 -5.36
CA ASP A 105 17.21 2.51 -5.08
C ASP A 105 17.35 2.81 -3.58
N LEU A 106 16.45 2.28 -2.75
CA LEU A 106 16.46 2.46 -1.31
C LEU A 106 17.22 1.35 -0.59
N GLY A 107 17.21 0.14 -1.13
CA GLY A 107 17.60 -1.09 -0.44
C GLY A 107 16.54 -1.55 0.57
N VAL A 108 16.65 -2.79 1.04
CA VAL A 108 15.70 -3.45 1.97
C VAL A 108 15.52 -2.75 3.33
N ASN A 109 16.44 -1.87 3.71
CA ASN A 109 16.41 -1.11 4.99
C ASN A 109 16.31 0.40 4.78
N GLY A 110 16.11 0.87 3.54
CA GLY A 110 16.19 2.30 3.19
C GLY A 110 15.15 3.19 3.86
N ALA A 111 13.97 2.62 4.16
CA ALA A 111 12.85 3.28 4.80
C ALA A 111 12.50 2.69 6.18
N THR A 112 13.46 2.05 6.86
CA THR A 112 13.23 1.45 8.20
C THR A 112 12.69 2.48 9.19
N ASN A 113 11.58 2.14 9.86
CA ASN A 113 10.85 3.00 10.78
C ASN A 113 10.31 4.31 10.14
N MET A 114 10.09 4.32 8.84
CA MET A 114 9.54 5.45 8.11
C MET A 114 8.24 5.04 7.41
N VAL A 115 7.45 6.05 7.04
CA VAL A 115 6.37 5.91 6.05
C VAL A 115 6.93 6.39 4.72
N ILE A 116 6.65 5.65 3.64
CA ILE A 116 6.88 6.14 2.28
C ILE A 116 5.60 6.86 1.82
N GLU A 117 5.71 8.11 1.42
CA GLU A 117 4.65 8.84 0.73
C GLU A 117 4.98 8.86 -0.77
N PHE A 118 4.12 8.23 -1.56
CA PHE A 118 4.24 8.17 -3.02
C PHE A 118 3.50 9.35 -3.66
N THR A 119 4.20 10.11 -4.49
CA THR A 119 3.69 11.30 -5.18
C THR A 119 4.22 11.38 -6.61
N GLY A 120 3.80 12.39 -7.35
CA GLY A 120 4.26 12.67 -8.72
C GLY A 120 3.26 12.25 -9.79
N ASN A 121 3.43 12.77 -11.01
CA ASN A 121 2.45 12.62 -12.08
C ASN A 121 2.14 11.15 -12.41
N ILE A 122 3.10 10.25 -12.26
CA ILE A 122 2.87 8.81 -12.50
C ILE A 122 1.92 8.24 -11.46
N VAL A 123 2.04 8.62 -10.18
CA VAL A 123 1.15 8.14 -9.11
C VAL A 123 -0.26 8.72 -9.28
N ASP A 124 -0.36 9.99 -9.70
CA ASP A 124 -1.64 10.65 -9.94
C ASP A 124 -2.43 9.98 -11.09
N GLU A 125 -1.73 9.45 -12.10
CA GLU A 125 -2.32 8.73 -13.23
C GLU A 125 -2.69 7.27 -12.91
N MET A 126 -2.24 6.71 -11.78
CA MET A 126 -2.50 5.32 -11.38
C MET A 126 -3.94 5.10 -10.93
N ASN A 127 -4.51 3.95 -11.36
CA ASN A 127 -5.72 3.42 -10.74
C ASN A 127 -5.43 2.83 -9.35
N MET A 128 -6.47 2.43 -8.61
CA MET A 128 -6.32 1.94 -7.24
C MET A 128 -5.52 0.64 -7.16
N ASP A 129 -5.64 -0.28 -8.12
CA ASP A 129 -4.88 -1.54 -8.13
C ASP A 129 -3.37 -1.30 -8.25
N GLN A 130 -3.00 -0.31 -9.08
CA GLN A 130 -1.61 0.11 -9.24
C GLN A 130 -1.07 0.77 -7.97
N ARG A 131 -1.88 1.63 -7.31
CA ARG A 131 -1.52 2.24 -6.02
C ARG A 131 -1.41 1.20 -4.90
N MET A 132 -2.31 0.21 -4.87
CA MET A 132 -2.21 -0.92 -3.95
C MET A 132 -0.92 -1.71 -4.17
N THR A 133 -0.48 -1.89 -5.40
CA THR A 133 0.81 -2.54 -5.73
C THR A 133 2.00 -1.77 -5.17
N LEU A 134 2.03 -0.43 -5.30
CA LEU A 134 3.08 0.41 -4.71
C LEU A 134 3.09 0.30 -3.19
N SER A 135 1.93 0.52 -2.57
CA SER A 135 1.79 0.52 -1.11
C SER A 135 2.10 -0.86 -0.51
N ASN A 136 1.66 -1.95 -1.17
CA ASN A 136 1.87 -3.32 -0.73
C ASN A 136 3.36 -3.63 -0.52
N MET A 137 4.20 -3.22 -1.45
CA MET A 137 5.63 -3.54 -1.42
C MET A 137 6.50 -2.51 -0.72
N ALA A 138 5.92 -1.49 -0.09
CA ALA A 138 6.69 -0.54 0.71
C ALA A 138 7.43 -1.23 1.88
N VAL A 139 6.85 -2.31 2.42
CA VAL A 139 7.47 -3.13 3.47
C VAL A 139 8.79 -3.76 3.02
N GLU A 140 8.96 -4.07 1.74
CA GLU A 140 10.20 -4.64 1.19
C GLU A 140 11.36 -3.64 1.19
N ALA A 141 11.07 -2.33 1.27
CA ALA A 141 12.07 -1.28 1.52
C ALA A 141 12.25 -0.99 3.02
N GLY A 142 11.62 -1.78 3.90
CA GLY A 142 11.67 -1.62 5.36
C GLY A 142 10.67 -0.61 5.92
N ALA A 143 9.76 -0.08 5.10
CA ALA A 143 8.80 0.92 5.55
C ALA A 143 7.72 0.33 6.47
N THR A 144 7.28 1.12 7.43
CA THR A 144 6.13 0.80 8.30
C THR A 144 4.82 0.87 7.51
N SER A 145 4.71 1.81 6.57
CA SER A 145 3.56 1.99 5.68
C SER A 145 3.99 2.63 4.37
N GLY A 146 3.18 2.45 3.32
CA GLY A 146 3.33 3.14 2.04
C GLY A 146 2.01 3.83 1.70
N ILE A 147 2.01 5.15 1.56
CA ILE A 147 0.79 5.95 1.44
C ILE A 147 0.76 6.64 0.07
N CYS A 148 -0.36 6.53 -0.63
CA CYS A 148 -0.74 7.40 -1.74
C CYS A 148 -1.74 8.44 -1.22
N LEU A 149 -1.57 9.70 -1.64
CA LEU A 149 -2.47 10.77 -1.21
C LEU A 149 -3.85 10.58 -1.84
N PRO A 150 -4.94 10.69 -1.03
CA PRO A 150 -6.29 10.49 -1.55
C PRO A 150 -6.67 11.59 -2.55
N ASP A 151 -7.31 11.18 -3.63
CA ASP A 151 -7.77 12.04 -4.73
C ASP A 151 -9.11 11.55 -5.29
N MET A 152 -9.49 12.04 -6.48
CA MET A 152 -10.74 11.61 -7.12
C MET A 152 -10.75 10.12 -7.48
N THR A 153 -9.61 9.52 -7.82
CA THR A 153 -9.49 8.08 -8.06
C THR A 153 -9.86 7.28 -6.80
N THR A 154 -9.41 7.75 -5.64
CA THR A 154 -9.79 7.16 -4.35
C THR A 154 -11.29 7.32 -4.07
N VAL A 155 -11.85 8.49 -4.34
CA VAL A 155 -13.30 8.76 -4.18
C VAL A 155 -14.11 7.86 -5.12
N ASP A 156 -13.72 7.76 -6.37
CA ASP A 156 -14.42 6.94 -7.39
C ASP A 156 -14.48 5.47 -6.98
N PHE A 157 -13.37 4.91 -6.50
CA PHE A 157 -13.32 3.54 -6.00
C PHE A 157 -14.24 3.32 -4.79
N LEU A 158 -14.23 4.26 -3.84
CA LEU A 158 -14.99 4.15 -2.60
C LEU A 158 -16.45 4.59 -2.72
N TRP A 159 -16.86 5.18 -3.85
CA TRP A 159 -18.14 5.90 -3.96
C TRP A 159 -19.35 5.07 -3.53
N GLU A 160 -19.46 3.81 -3.95
CA GLU A 160 -20.59 2.95 -3.60
C GLU A 160 -20.73 2.74 -2.07
N PHE A 161 -19.64 2.85 -1.33
CA PHE A 161 -19.61 2.66 0.12
C PHE A 161 -19.82 3.95 0.92
N ILE A 162 -19.61 5.12 0.27
CA ILE A 162 -19.63 6.42 0.96
C ILE A 162 -20.74 7.36 0.47
N LYS A 163 -21.41 7.06 -0.64
CA LYS A 163 -22.43 7.93 -1.27
C LYS A 163 -23.56 8.36 -0.34
N ASN A 164 -23.86 7.60 0.72
CA ASN A 164 -24.86 7.98 1.71
C ASN A 164 -24.32 8.96 2.78
N GLN A 165 -23.01 9.22 2.81
CA GLN A 165 -22.35 10.12 3.76
C GLN A 165 -22.04 11.48 3.14
N TYR A 166 -21.96 11.55 1.81
CA TYR A 166 -21.62 12.77 1.06
C TYR A 166 -22.67 13.01 -0.02
N LYS A 167 -23.00 14.29 -0.24
CA LYS A 167 -23.99 14.66 -1.27
C LYS A 167 -23.43 14.49 -2.67
N THR A 168 -22.15 14.78 -2.85
CA THR A 168 -21.44 14.69 -4.14
C THR A 168 -20.07 14.06 -3.94
N LYS A 169 -19.47 13.58 -5.03
CA LYS A 169 -18.06 13.10 -5.02
C LYS A 169 -17.10 14.23 -4.64
N GLN A 170 -17.41 15.48 -4.99
CA GLN A 170 -16.60 16.62 -4.61
C GLN A 170 -16.61 16.85 -3.10
N ASP A 171 -17.77 16.73 -2.43
CA ASP A 171 -17.84 16.84 -0.96
C ASP A 171 -16.99 15.76 -0.28
N ALA A 172 -16.96 14.56 -0.86
CA ALA A 172 -16.10 13.47 -0.37
C ALA A 172 -14.61 13.79 -0.57
N LEU A 173 -14.24 14.31 -1.75
CA LEU A 173 -12.87 14.74 -2.05
C LEU A 173 -12.40 15.82 -1.09
N ASP A 174 -13.24 16.83 -0.84
CA ASP A 174 -12.94 17.95 0.07
C ASP A 174 -12.74 17.44 1.51
N ALA A 175 -13.53 16.45 1.92
CA ALA A 175 -13.36 15.80 3.22
C ALA A 175 -12.06 14.98 3.30
N PHE A 176 -11.68 14.30 2.22
CA PHE A 176 -10.48 13.46 2.14
C PHE A 176 -9.20 14.29 1.99
N SER A 177 -9.29 15.51 1.41
CA SER A 177 -8.15 16.41 1.25
C SER A 177 -7.47 16.76 2.58
N LYS A 178 -8.20 16.70 3.70
CA LYS A 178 -7.66 16.91 5.05
C LYS A 178 -6.61 15.87 5.48
N PHE A 179 -6.54 14.75 4.77
CA PHE A 179 -5.57 13.68 5.00
C PHE A 179 -4.42 13.70 3.97
N ARG A 180 -4.30 14.77 3.21
CA ARG A 180 -3.15 15.03 2.33
C ARG A 180 -2.09 15.81 3.10
N SER A 181 -0.84 15.65 2.71
CA SER A 181 0.24 16.49 3.22
C SER A 181 0.07 17.92 2.74
N ASP A 182 0.39 18.88 3.61
CA ASP A 182 0.39 20.30 3.28
C ASP A 182 1.52 20.64 2.27
N ASP A 183 1.38 21.74 1.54
CA ASP A 183 2.36 22.15 0.53
C ASP A 183 3.74 22.46 1.14
N ASP A 184 3.77 22.89 2.41
CA ASP A 184 4.97 23.19 3.17
C ASP A 184 5.42 22.02 4.09
N ALA A 185 4.86 20.83 3.91
CA ALA A 185 5.18 19.65 4.72
C ALA A 185 6.68 19.34 4.70
N ARG A 186 7.22 19.05 5.89
CA ARG A 186 8.63 18.70 6.06
C ARG A 186 8.82 17.20 6.05
N TYR A 187 9.66 16.73 5.15
CA TYR A 187 10.02 15.32 5.02
C TYR A 187 11.41 15.05 5.59
N ALA A 188 11.58 13.92 6.25
CA ALA A 188 12.89 13.51 6.75
C ALA A 188 13.84 13.14 5.60
N LYS A 189 13.29 12.58 4.51
CA LYS A 189 14.00 12.28 3.27
C LYS A 189 13.10 12.55 2.08
N GLN A 190 13.71 12.88 0.95
CA GLN A 190 13.00 13.03 -0.33
C GLN A 190 13.84 12.43 -1.45
N LYS A 191 13.18 11.82 -2.43
CA LYS A 191 13.82 11.29 -3.62
C LYS A 191 12.87 11.40 -4.80
N THR A 192 13.37 11.90 -5.92
CA THR A 192 12.66 11.88 -7.20
C THR A 192 13.18 10.72 -8.05
N ILE A 193 12.29 9.98 -8.68
CA ILE A 193 12.59 8.84 -9.55
C ILE A 193 11.90 9.09 -10.88
N ASP A 194 12.71 9.31 -11.93
CA ASP A 194 12.23 9.37 -13.30
C ASP A 194 12.13 7.95 -13.86
N VAL A 195 10.95 7.59 -14.37
CA VAL A 195 10.66 6.26 -14.91
C VAL A 195 10.59 6.24 -16.44
N SER A 196 10.95 7.33 -17.12
CA SER A 196 10.81 7.47 -18.58
C SER A 196 11.62 6.45 -19.37
N ASP A 197 12.76 6.02 -18.82
CA ASP A 197 13.65 5.02 -19.43
C ASP A 197 13.59 3.66 -18.72
N LEU A 198 12.55 3.42 -17.91
CA LEU A 198 12.42 2.18 -17.17
C LEU A 198 12.07 1.02 -18.10
N GLU A 199 12.81 -0.07 -17.97
CA GLU A 199 12.49 -1.36 -18.59
C GLU A 199 11.70 -2.25 -17.60
N PRO A 200 10.97 -3.28 -18.06
CA PRO A 200 10.44 -4.32 -17.20
C PRO A 200 11.54 -4.91 -16.31
N LEU A 201 11.26 -5.02 -15.03
CA LEU A 201 12.23 -5.42 -14.02
C LEU A 201 11.94 -6.80 -13.43
N THR A 202 12.98 -7.45 -12.94
CA THR A 202 12.89 -8.68 -12.16
C THR A 202 13.86 -8.64 -10.99
N THR A 203 13.59 -9.40 -9.95
CA THR A 203 14.54 -9.66 -8.87
C THR A 203 15.33 -10.93 -9.14
N PHE A 204 16.56 -10.95 -8.73
CA PHE A 204 17.45 -12.09 -8.89
C PHE A 204 18.03 -12.52 -7.54
N GLY A 205 17.92 -13.81 -7.25
CA GLY A 205 18.39 -14.37 -5.97
C GLY A 205 17.38 -14.16 -4.83
N TYR A 206 17.89 -14.00 -3.60
CA TYR A 206 17.07 -14.06 -2.38
C TYR A 206 16.68 -12.70 -1.79
N LYS A 207 17.14 -11.59 -2.39
CA LYS A 207 16.86 -10.25 -1.88
C LYS A 207 15.99 -9.46 -2.84
N PRO A 208 14.93 -8.82 -2.36
CA PRO A 208 14.02 -8.04 -3.22
C PRO A 208 14.66 -6.79 -3.84
N ASP A 209 15.77 -6.28 -3.28
CA ASP A 209 16.52 -5.14 -3.81
C ASP A 209 17.54 -5.53 -4.90
N ASN A 210 17.78 -6.82 -5.13
CA ASN A 210 18.62 -7.27 -6.23
C ASN A 210 17.85 -7.28 -7.56
N VAL A 211 17.50 -6.09 -8.01
CA VAL A 211 16.65 -5.84 -9.17
C VAL A 211 17.48 -5.62 -10.42
N LYS A 212 17.09 -6.23 -11.53
CA LYS A 212 17.70 -6.09 -12.85
C LYS A 212 16.64 -5.93 -13.94
N PRO A 213 16.96 -5.27 -15.07
CA PRO A 213 16.13 -5.33 -16.26
C PRO A 213 15.95 -6.77 -16.75
N VAL A 214 14.74 -7.10 -17.20
CA VAL A 214 14.44 -8.43 -17.76
C VAL A 214 15.31 -8.73 -18.98
N SER A 215 15.67 -7.72 -19.75
CA SER A 215 16.58 -7.83 -20.90
C SER A 215 17.93 -8.47 -20.53
N GLN A 216 18.43 -8.26 -19.32
CA GLN A 216 19.68 -8.84 -18.81
C GLN A 216 19.54 -10.30 -18.36
N MET A 217 18.31 -10.83 -18.32
CA MET A 217 18.02 -12.21 -17.87
C MET A 217 17.71 -13.16 -19.04
N SER A 218 17.91 -12.70 -20.28
CA SER A 218 17.69 -13.51 -21.48
C SER A 218 18.51 -14.81 -21.44
N GLY A 219 17.87 -15.91 -21.84
CA GLY A 219 18.47 -17.24 -21.80
C GLY A 219 18.42 -17.97 -20.45
N THR A 220 17.90 -17.34 -19.39
CA THR A 220 17.70 -18.01 -18.10
C THR A 220 16.58 -19.07 -18.24
N LYS A 221 16.93 -20.34 -17.94
CA LYS A 221 15.95 -21.44 -17.98
C LYS A 221 14.94 -21.29 -16.84
N ILE A 222 13.66 -21.30 -17.19
CA ILE A 222 12.55 -21.29 -16.23
C ILE A 222 11.93 -22.70 -16.18
N ASN A 223 11.86 -23.30 -14.99
CA ASN A 223 11.27 -24.62 -14.80
C ASN A 223 9.81 -24.55 -14.35
N GLN A 224 9.42 -23.49 -13.67
CA GLN A 224 8.07 -23.29 -13.15
C GLN A 224 7.74 -21.81 -13.13
N VAL A 225 6.48 -21.46 -13.43
CA VAL A 225 5.93 -20.10 -13.31
C VAL A 225 4.79 -20.15 -12.30
N TYR A 226 4.81 -19.22 -11.36
CA TYR A 226 3.71 -18.95 -10.44
C TYR A 226 3.23 -17.52 -10.62
N ILE A 227 1.92 -17.33 -10.81
CA ILE A 227 1.30 -16.01 -10.91
C ILE A 227 0.41 -15.84 -9.69
N GLY A 228 0.75 -14.87 -8.84
CA GLY A 228 0.03 -14.60 -7.61
C GLY A 228 0.52 -13.33 -6.95
N SER A 229 -0.31 -12.82 -6.05
CA SER A 229 -0.01 -11.66 -5.21
C SER A 229 -0.92 -11.68 -3.97
N CYS A 230 -0.60 -10.88 -2.97
CA CYS A 230 -1.56 -10.60 -1.92
C CYS A 230 -2.75 -9.84 -2.49
#